data_c4bc1bb230cc6c2b1838dd58d100893c
#
_entry.id   c4bc1bb230cc6c2b1838dd58d100893c
#
_cell.length_a   1.000
_cell.length_b   1.000
_cell.length_c   1.000
_cell.angle_alpha   90.00
_cell.angle_beta   90.00
_cell.angle_gamma   90.00
#
_symmetry.space_group_name_H-M   'P 1'
#
loop_
_entity.id
_entity.type
_entity.pdbx_description
1 polymer ?
#
loop_
_entity_poly.entity_id
_entity_poly.type
_entity_poly.pdbx_seq_one_letter_code
_entity_poly.pdbx_strand_id
1 'polypeptide(L)'
;MTALIVHRAGPGVTVQDLGRPGHLAQGLSRGGAMDRLALYEGAALLGQAPELAVLEMVGMGGEFEADAPLRIALTGAPMKATLDGAPLIWNASHHMPAGSRLSIGGVIEGAVGYLHVGGGFDTDVRLGARAAQLNAGLGGPVEGGTHLPFGTDRQGATGMVLDVADRFSGGRLRILPSVQTGFFDEDTRARLEATAFQRDPRSNRMALRLAMDGEGFALEGGLTVVSEVIVPGDIQITGDGVPVILMAECQTMGGYPRIATVLPADLPRAAQTPPGAPLSLDFITPDEGLAAERADLAARNALRSNVRPLVRDPRDIPDLLSYHLADGAISGHEEEHQ
;
A
#
# COMPACT_ATOMS: atom_id res chain seq x y z
N MET A 1 13.58 6.43 26.07
CA MET A 1 13.40 5.78 24.76
C MET A 1 12.93 6.87 23.81
N THR A 2 13.52 6.96 22.63
CA THR A 2 13.08 7.91 21.60
C THR A 2 11.77 7.44 21.01
N ALA A 3 10.83 8.37 20.78
CA ALA A 3 9.49 8.04 20.29
C ALA A 3 8.96 9.09 19.31
N LEU A 4 8.07 8.64 18.43
CA LEU A 4 7.18 9.49 17.67
C LEU A 4 5.92 9.72 18.51
N ILE A 5 5.67 10.97 18.89
CA ILE A 5 4.50 11.38 19.67
C ILE A 5 3.35 11.59 18.70
N VAL A 6 2.23 10.93 18.95
CA VAL A 6 1.02 11.05 18.13
C VAL A 6 0.10 12.08 18.78
N HIS A 7 -0.05 13.25 18.17
CA HIS A 7 -1.01 14.26 18.65
C HIS A 7 -2.43 13.94 18.17
N ARG A 8 -2.55 13.46 16.94
CA ARG A 8 -3.82 13.03 16.33
C ARG A 8 -3.53 11.94 15.31
N ALA A 9 -4.36 10.94 15.26
CA ALA A 9 -4.34 9.93 14.20
C ALA A 9 -5.72 9.87 13.51
N GLY A 10 -5.71 9.62 12.20
CA GLY A 10 -6.91 9.32 11.44
C GLY A 10 -7.50 7.95 11.81
N PRO A 11 -8.75 7.68 11.45
CA PRO A 11 -9.36 6.37 11.66
C PRO A 11 -8.58 5.31 10.88
N GLY A 12 -8.28 4.18 11.53
CA GLY A 12 -7.60 3.05 10.89
C GLY A 12 -6.08 3.19 10.77
N VAL A 13 -5.45 4.17 11.42
CA VAL A 13 -3.99 4.23 11.52
C VAL A 13 -3.52 3.09 12.44
N THR A 14 -2.62 2.24 11.94
CA THR A 14 -2.08 1.07 12.65
C THR A 14 -0.60 0.88 12.40
N VAL A 15 0.10 0.25 13.34
CA VAL A 15 1.45 -0.26 13.09
C VAL A 15 1.35 -1.53 12.26
N GLN A 16 2.08 -1.60 11.14
CA GLN A 16 2.10 -2.73 10.25
C GLN A 16 3.55 -3.10 9.87
N ASP A 17 3.75 -4.36 9.53
CA ASP A 17 4.97 -4.92 8.94
C ASP A 17 4.62 -5.90 7.82
N LEU A 18 5.49 -6.83 7.46
CA LEU A 18 5.19 -7.86 6.46
C LEU A 18 4.25 -8.98 6.97
N GLY A 19 3.75 -8.87 8.20
CA GLY A 19 2.83 -9.81 8.82
C GLY A 19 3.50 -11.04 9.42
N ARG A 20 2.67 -11.95 9.97
CA ARG A 20 3.07 -13.16 10.72
C ARG A 20 2.71 -14.44 9.97
N PRO A 21 3.60 -14.98 9.12
CA PRO A 21 3.35 -16.26 8.45
C PRO A 21 3.37 -17.42 9.44
N GLY A 22 2.75 -18.57 9.05
CA GLY A 22 2.85 -19.83 9.78
C GLY A 22 1.71 -20.11 10.77
N HIS A 23 0.70 -19.24 10.88
CA HIS A 23 -0.38 -19.38 11.88
C HIS A 23 -1.75 -19.76 11.28
N LEU A 24 -1.82 -20.11 9.99
CA LEU A 24 -3.08 -20.50 9.33
C LEU A 24 -3.77 -21.66 10.03
N ALA A 25 -3.01 -22.67 10.48
CA ALA A 25 -3.56 -23.83 11.20
C ALA A 25 -4.18 -23.46 12.57
N GLN A 26 -3.81 -22.32 13.13
CA GLN A 26 -4.36 -21.78 14.37
C GLN A 26 -5.51 -20.77 14.11
N GLY A 27 -5.98 -20.64 12.88
CA GLY A 27 -7.07 -19.74 12.52
C GLY A 27 -6.64 -18.28 12.35
N LEU A 28 -5.35 -18.00 12.23
CA LEU A 28 -4.83 -16.63 12.09
C LEU A 28 -4.20 -16.44 10.73
N SER A 29 -4.75 -15.49 9.94
CA SER A 29 -4.18 -15.09 8.67
C SER A 29 -2.85 -14.32 8.88
N ARG A 30 -2.08 -14.17 7.80
CA ARG A 30 -0.78 -13.51 7.86
C ARG A 30 -0.86 -12.08 8.39
N GLY A 31 -1.93 -11.33 8.05
CA GLY A 31 -2.02 -9.91 8.36
C GLY A 31 -0.94 -9.08 7.67
N GLY A 32 -0.50 -8.01 8.33
CA GLY A 32 0.50 -7.10 7.82
C GLY A 32 -0.06 -6.02 6.90
N ALA A 33 0.83 -5.28 6.26
CA ALA A 33 0.47 -4.18 5.38
C ALA A 33 -0.44 -4.60 4.23
N MET A 34 -1.43 -3.76 3.92
CA MET A 34 -2.33 -3.95 2.76
C MET A 34 -1.57 -3.83 1.44
N ASP A 35 -0.73 -2.81 1.31
CA ASP A 35 0.20 -2.64 0.19
C ASP A 35 1.62 -2.97 0.64
N ARG A 36 2.01 -4.22 0.46
CA ARG A 36 3.33 -4.69 0.87
C ARG A 36 4.46 -4.10 0.02
N LEU A 37 4.20 -3.69 -1.22
CA LEU A 37 5.22 -3.07 -2.08
C LEU A 37 5.69 -1.73 -1.49
N ALA A 38 4.78 -0.95 -0.88
CA ALA A 38 5.13 0.29 -0.20
C ALA A 38 6.17 0.11 0.92
N LEU A 39 6.19 -1.06 1.60
CA LEU A 39 7.18 -1.36 2.63
C LEU A 39 8.59 -1.52 2.02
N TYR A 40 8.69 -2.19 0.87
CA TYR A 40 9.97 -2.32 0.13
C TYR A 40 10.44 -0.97 -0.41
N GLU A 41 9.53 -0.12 -0.89
CA GLU A 41 9.83 1.23 -1.37
C GLU A 41 10.41 2.11 -0.25
N GLY A 42 9.76 2.15 0.91
CA GLY A 42 10.24 2.92 2.06
C GLY A 42 11.54 2.37 2.65
N ALA A 43 11.70 1.05 2.67
CA ALA A 43 12.95 0.41 3.06
C ALA A 43 14.11 0.78 2.11
N ALA A 44 13.85 0.86 0.81
CA ALA A 44 14.83 1.32 -0.18
C ALA A 44 15.24 2.78 0.05
N LEU A 45 14.25 3.67 0.27
CA LEU A 45 14.47 5.11 0.52
C LEU A 45 15.29 5.38 1.80
N LEU A 46 15.11 4.56 2.85
CA LEU A 46 15.85 4.69 4.11
C LEU A 46 17.10 3.80 4.17
N GLY A 47 17.32 2.94 3.18
CA GLY A 47 18.44 2.01 3.16
C GLY A 47 18.40 0.97 4.28
N GLN A 48 17.19 0.52 4.68
CA GLN A 48 16.95 -0.42 5.79
C GLN A 48 16.24 -1.69 5.32
N ALA A 49 15.95 -2.60 6.25
CA ALA A 49 15.25 -3.85 5.97
C ALA A 49 13.72 -3.61 5.81
N PRO A 50 13.05 -4.29 4.86
CA PRO A 50 11.60 -4.13 4.61
C PRO A 50 10.72 -4.77 5.69
N GLU A 51 11.27 -5.58 6.59
CA GLU A 51 10.57 -6.21 7.71
C GLU A 51 10.32 -5.25 8.87
N LEU A 52 10.96 -4.08 8.87
CA LEU A 52 10.77 -3.08 9.91
C LEU A 52 9.35 -2.50 9.87
N ALA A 53 8.77 -2.33 11.08
CA ALA A 53 7.41 -1.87 11.21
C ALA A 53 7.26 -0.39 10.84
N VAL A 54 6.12 -0.07 10.26
CA VAL A 54 5.74 1.24 9.71
C VAL A 54 4.36 1.63 10.22
N LEU A 55 3.95 2.89 10.06
CA LEU A 55 2.54 3.26 10.18
C LEU A 55 1.85 3.11 8.83
N GLU A 56 0.74 2.37 8.84
CA GLU A 56 -0.22 2.31 7.75
C GLU A 56 -1.38 3.27 8.04
N MET A 57 -1.73 4.09 7.05
CA MET A 57 -2.75 5.14 7.16
C MET A 57 -3.80 4.96 6.07
N VAL A 58 -5.02 4.57 6.45
CA VAL A 58 -6.12 4.34 5.51
C VAL A 58 -6.90 5.63 5.30
N GLY A 59 -6.83 6.20 4.11
CA GLY A 59 -7.55 7.41 3.71
C GLY A 59 -7.08 8.72 4.38
N MET A 60 -6.66 8.68 5.63
CA MET A 60 -6.27 9.85 6.44
C MET A 60 -5.07 9.51 7.32
N GLY A 61 -4.09 10.41 7.37
CA GLY A 61 -2.92 10.30 8.23
C GLY A 61 -3.14 10.84 9.65
N GLY A 62 -2.30 11.75 10.11
CA GLY A 62 -2.35 12.29 11.46
C GLY A 62 -1.36 13.43 11.67
N GLU A 63 -1.16 13.79 12.94
CA GLU A 63 -0.18 14.78 13.39
C GLU A 63 0.79 14.12 14.36
N PHE A 64 2.06 14.24 14.05
CA PHE A 64 3.13 13.53 14.73
C PHE A 64 4.25 14.51 15.10
N GLU A 65 4.98 14.20 16.16
CA GLU A 65 6.15 14.96 16.59
C GLU A 65 7.27 14.00 16.99
N ALA A 66 8.49 14.26 16.54
CA ALA A 66 9.64 13.47 16.94
C ALA A 66 10.28 14.03 18.21
N ASP A 67 10.50 13.22 19.25
CA ASP A 67 11.21 13.63 20.45
C ASP A 67 12.75 13.64 20.27
N ALA A 68 13.24 13.07 19.17
CA ALA A 68 14.63 13.06 18.75
C ALA A 68 14.74 13.21 17.23
N PRO A 69 15.90 13.62 16.68
CA PRO A 69 16.09 13.67 15.22
C PRO A 69 15.83 12.31 14.58
N LEU A 70 15.08 12.28 13.48
CA LEU A 70 14.56 11.08 12.86
C LEU A 70 14.63 11.18 11.34
N ARG A 71 14.99 10.09 10.66
CA ARG A 71 14.79 9.96 9.22
C ARG A 71 13.43 9.31 8.96
N ILE A 72 12.66 9.90 8.07
CA ILE A 72 11.37 9.36 7.65
C ILE A 72 11.33 9.12 6.14
N ALA A 73 10.46 8.22 5.68
CA ALA A 73 10.05 8.12 4.29
C ALA A 73 8.53 7.96 4.19
N LEU A 74 7.97 8.52 3.12
CA LEU A 74 6.54 8.48 2.81
C LEU A 74 6.34 7.67 1.55
N THR A 75 5.49 6.65 1.58
CA THR A 75 5.23 5.74 0.44
C THR A 75 3.76 5.32 0.37
N GLY A 76 3.43 4.47 -0.62
CA GLY A 76 2.04 4.10 -0.90
C GLY A 76 1.25 5.25 -1.50
N ALA A 77 -0.06 5.30 -1.24
CA ALA A 77 -0.95 6.33 -1.75
C ALA A 77 -0.44 7.74 -1.40
N PRO A 78 -0.26 8.63 -2.37
CA PRO A 78 0.13 10.01 -2.11
C PRO A 78 -0.86 10.71 -1.18
N MET A 79 -0.34 11.36 -0.14
CA MET A 79 -1.12 12.12 0.82
C MET A 79 -0.55 13.53 0.97
N LYS A 80 -1.38 14.49 1.37
CA LYS A 80 -0.89 15.83 1.70
C LYS A 80 -0.01 15.76 2.94
N ALA A 81 1.26 16.12 2.84
CA ALA A 81 2.19 16.08 3.97
C ALA A 81 2.97 17.38 4.11
N THR A 82 3.15 17.83 5.34
CA THR A 82 3.98 19.00 5.69
C THR A 82 4.82 18.71 6.92
N LEU A 83 6.02 19.27 6.97
CA LEU A 83 6.89 19.31 8.16
C LEU A 83 7.06 20.77 8.58
N ASP A 84 6.61 21.12 9.78
CA ASP A 84 6.56 22.50 10.28
C ASP A 84 5.91 23.49 9.30
N GLY A 85 4.87 23.02 8.57
CA GLY A 85 4.15 23.77 7.54
C GLY A 85 4.79 23.75 6.15
N ALA A 86 6.04 23.32 6.00
CA ALA A 86 6.69 23.17 4.68
C ALA A 86 6.21 21.87 3.97
N PRO A 87 5.79 21.93 2.71
CA PRO A 87 5.34 20.74 1.99
C PRO A 87 6.44 19.69 1.84
N LEU A 88 6.08 18.42 2.00
CA LEU A 88 6.95 17.27 1.78
C LEU A 88 6.63 16.60 0.44
N ILE A 89 7.66 16.13 -0.23
CA ILE A 89 7.55 15.28 -1.43
C ILE A 89 7.20 13.87 -1.00
N TRP A 90 6.20 13.26 -1.65
CA TRP A 90 5.82 11.86 -1.46
C TRP A 90 6.78 10.93 -2.22
N ASN A 91 6.82 9.66 -1.85
CA ASN A 91 7.80 8.67 -2.35
C ASN A 91 9.26 9.16 -2.17
N ALA A 92 9.52 9.83 -1.06
CA ALA A 92 10.81 10.41 -0.73
C ALA A 92 11.15 10.23 0.76
N SER A 93 12.45 10.35 1.07
CA SER A 93 12.95 10.38 2.44
C SER A 93 13.27 11.79 2.88
N HIS A 94 13.00 12.09 4.16
CA HIS A 94 13.16 13.41 4.76
C HIS A 94 13.85 13.31 6.12
N HIS A 95 14.55 14.37 6.51
CA HIS A 95 15.03 14.56 7.86
C HIS A 95 13.96 15.28 8.69
N MET A 96 13.62 14.75 9.83
CA MET A 96 12.69 15.33 10.79
C MET A 96 13.47 15.70 12.06
N PRO A 97 13.73 17.00 12.32
CA PRO A 97 14.38 17.44 13.54
C PRO A 97 13.57 17.11 14.81
N ALA A 98 14.23 17.04 15.94
CA ALA A 98 13.54 16.91 17.24
C ALA A 98 12.59 18.10 17.47
N GLY A 99 11.40 17.84 17.96
CA GLY A 99 10.35 18.84 18.20
C GLY A 99 9.61 19.29 16.94
N SER A 100 10.02 18.83 15.74
CA SER A 100 9.31 19.17 14.51
C SER A 100 7.98 18.45 14.40
N ARG A 101 7.00 19.13 13.80
CA ARG A 101 5.63 18.63 13.60
C ARG A 101 5.40 18.18 12.17
N LEU A 102 5.17 16.87 12.02
CA LEU A 102 4.75 16.24 10.78
C LEU A 102 3.22 16.17 10.73
N SER A 103 2.61 16.79 9.72
CA SER A 103 1.18 16.69 9.45
C SER A 103 0.97 15.91 8.16
N ILE A 104 0.20 14.82 8.23
CA ILE A 104 -0.21 14.02 7.07
C ILE A 104 -1.74 14.07 6.99
N GLY A 105 -2.26 14.64 5.92
CA GLY A 105 -3.69 14.82 5.68
C GLY A 105 -4.35 13.63 4.99
N GLY A 106 -5.32 13.93 4.14
CA GLY A 106 -6.03 12.93 3.34
C GLY A 106 -5.23 12.44 2.13
N VAL A 107 -5.61 11.27 1.61
CA VAL A 107 -5.10 10.74 0.35
C VAL A 107 -5.45 11.68 -0.80
N ILE A 108 -4.53 11.83 -1.75
CA ILE A 108 -4.74 12.55 -3.01
C ILE A 108 -5.21 11.56 -4.07
N GLU A 109 -4.60 10.38 -4.07
CA GLU A 109 -4.86 9.28 -4.99
C GLU A 109 -4.61 7.96 -4.24
N GLY A 110 -5.28 6.87 -4.63
CA GLY A 110 -5.14 5.59 -3.95
C GLY A 110 -5.96 5.48 -2.68
N ALA A 111 -5.54 4.65 -1.74
CA ALA A 111 -6.30 4.36 -0.52
C ALA A 111 -5.45 4.32 0.76
N VAL A 112 -4.18 3.89 0.69
CA VAL A 112 -3.38 3.57 1.87
C VAL A 112 -1.98 4.15 1.75
N GLY A 113 -1.65 5.12 2.59
CA GLY A 113 -0.31 5.70 2.70
C GLY A 113 0.49 5.09 3.86
N TYR A 114 1.80 5.25 3.81
CA TYR A 114 2.72 4.71 4.81
C TYR A 114 3.73 5.74 5.28
N LEU A 115 3.96 5.78 6.60
CA LEU A 115 5.05 6.51 7.22
C LEU A 115 6.09 5.50 7.75
N HIS A 116 7.27 5.57 7.19
CA HIS A 116 8.44 4.81 7.64
C HIS A 116 9.32 5.69 8.52
N VAL A 117 9.95 5.07 9.51
CA VAL A 117 10.95 5.74 10.36
C VAL A 117 12.27 4.99 10.29
N GLY A 118 13.37 5.70 10.40
CA GLY A 118 14.69 5.09 10.51
C GLY A 118 14.77 4.16 11.72
N GLY A 119 15.14 2.89 11.49
CA GLY A 119 15.12 1.84 12.51
C GLY A 119 13.76 1.16 12.72
N GLY A 120 12.68 1.64 12.08
CA GLY A 120 11.32 1.10 12.21
C GLY A 120 10.67 1.38 13.58
N PHE A 121 9.38 1.18 13.70
CA PHE A 121 8.69 1.27 15.00
C PHE A 121 9.01 0.05 15.86
N ASP A 122 9.39 0.27 17.11
CA ASP A 122 9.82 -0.75 18.07
C ASP A 122 8.72 -1.07 19.09
N THR A 123 7.51 -1.34 18.60
CA THR A 123 6.37 -1.78 19.39
C THR A 123 6.46 -3.27 19.73
N ASP A 124 5.55 -3.78 20.56
CA ASP A 124 5.53 -5.18 21.01
C ASP A 124 5.48 -6.15 19.82
N VAL A 125 6.35 -7.16 19.86
CA VAL A 125 6.28 -8.31 18.94
C VAL A 125 5.29 -9.33 19.48
N ARG A 126 4.28 -9.67 18.68
CA ARG A 126 3.27 -10.68 19.00
C ARG A 126 3.19 -11.73 17.90
N LEU A 127 3.41 -12.98 18.25
CA LEU A 127 3.47 -14.09 17.28
C LEU A 127 4.41 -13.81 16.09
N GLY A 128 5.57 -13.22 16.37
CA GLY A 128 6.62 -12.99 15.38
C GLY A 128 6.45 -11.72 14.52
N ALA A 129 5.45 -10.86 14.77
CA ALA A 129 5.25 -9.62 14.03
C ALA A 129 4.79 -8.47 14.96
N ARG A 130 5.02 -7.23 14.53
CA ARG A 130 4.53 -6.01 15.18
C ARG A 130 3.19 -5.54 14.58
N ALA A 131 2.82 -6.10 13.42
CA ALA A 131 1.60 -5.76 12.70
C ALA A 131 0.37 -5.89 13.60
N ALA A 132 -0.47 -4.87 13.62
CA ALA A 132 -1.79 -4.97 14.20
C ALA A 132 -2.67 -5.91 13.36
N GLN A 133 -3.50 -6.69 14.02
CA GLN A 133 -4.57 -7.50 13.43
C GLN A 133 -5.80 -7.38 14.33
N LEU A 134 -6.62 -6.39 14.01
CA LEU A 134 -7.66 -5.89 14.91
C LEU A 134 -8.71 -6.98 15.24
N ASN A 135 -9.09 -7.77 14.24
CA ASN A 135 -10.07 -8.85 14.43
C ASN A 135 -9.57 -9.99 15.35
N ALA A 136 -8.25 -10.12 15.49
CA ALA A 136 -7.64 -11.11 16.39
C ALA A 136 -7.22 -10.51 17.75
N GLY A 137 -7.50 -9.23 18.00
CA GLY A 137 -7.07 -8.54 19.22
C GLY A 137 -5.56 -8.41 19.36
N LEU A 138 -4.81 -8.44 18.23
CA LEU A 138 -3.36 -8.27 18.20
C LEU A 138 -3.03 -6.82 17.82
N GLY A 139 -2.34 -6.11 18.71
CA GLY A 139 -2.14 -4.66 18.56
C GLY A 139 -3.44 -3.89 18.70
N GLY A 140 -3.47 -2.67 18.16
CA GLY A 140 -4.61 -1.77 18.20
C GLY A 140 -4.47 -0.62 17.21
N PRO A 141 -5.52 0.21 17.05
CA PRO A 141 -5.41 1.47 16.36
C PRO A 141 -4.45 2.39 17.10
N VAL A 142 -3.76 3.24 16.36
CA VAL A 142 -2.94 4.31 16.92
C VAL A 142 -3.85 5.49 17.23
N GLU A 143 -3.77 6.01 18.43
CA GLU A 143 -4.62 7.10 18.92
C GLU A 143 -3.79 8.31 19.34
N GLY A 144 -4.43 9.47 19.43
CA GLY A 144 -3.80 10.68 19.98
C GLY A 144 -3.32 10.45 21.42
N GLY A 145 -2.13 10.94 21.75
CA GLY A 145 -1.44 10.70 23.04
C GLY A 145 -0.56 9.45 23.04
N THR A 146 -0.59 8.62 22.01
CA THR A 146 0.32 7.47 21.89
C THR A 146 1.75 7.94 21.67
N HIS A 147 2.71 7.30 22.36
CA HIS A 147 4.14 7.42 22.10
C HIS A 147 4.61 6.14 21.43
N LEU A 148 5.01 6.24 20.18
CA LEU A 148 5.48 5.09 19.37
C LEU A 148 7.01 5.03 19.43
N PRO A 149 7.59 4.09 20.17
CA PRO A 149 9.04 3.95 20.20
C PRO A 149 9.54 3.53 18.81
N PHE A 150 10.73 4.00 18.45
CA PHE A 150 11.40 3.57 17.25
C PHE A 150 12.79 3.00 17.54
N GLY A 151 13.22 2.08 16.67
CA GLY A 151 14.47 1.37 16.82
C GLY A 151 15.69 2.24 16.48
N THR A 152 16.87 1.65 16.63
CA THR A 152 18.12 2.34 16.30
C THR A 152 18.25 2.50 14.78
N ASP A 153 18.32 3.73 14.32
CA ASP A 153 18.60 4.05 12.93
C ASP A 153 20.10 3.82 12.63
N ARG A 154 20.39 3.08 11.55
CA ARG A 154 21.76 2.89 11.08
C ARG A 154 22.38 4.12 10.45
N GLN A 155 21.61 5.22 10.42
CA GLN A 155 21.94 6.48 9.77
C GLN A 155 22.16 6.33 8.25
N GLY A 156 21.94 7.42 7.51
CA GLY A 156 22.08 7.45 6.07
C GLY A 156 21.60 8.78 5.51
N ALA A 157 21.71 8.93 4.21
CA ALA A 157 21.23 10.12 3.52
C ALA A 157 19.70 10.24 3.63
N THR A 158 19.22 11.49 3.65
CA THR A 158 17.82 11.88 3.42
C THR A 158 17.75 12.73 2.15
N GLY A 159 16.55 13.16 1.75
CA GLY A 159 16.39 13.86 0.48
C GLY A 159 16.58 12.93 -0.71
N MET A 160 16.18 11.68 -0.56
CA MET A 160 16.16 10.67 -1.61
C MET A 160 14.73 10.49 -2.12
N VAL A 161 14.57 10.19 -3.40
CA VAL A 161 13.26 9.96 -4.05
C VAL A 161 13.29 8.67 -4.86
N LEU A 162 12.12 8.05 -4.98
CA LEU A 162 11.89 6.85 -5.77
C LEU A 162 10.71 7.09 -6.73
N ASP A 163 10.92 6.80 -8.02
CA ASP A 163 9.82 6.76 -8.97
C ASP A 163 9.07 5.43 -8.81
N VAL A 164 7.77 5.50 -8.59
CA VAL A 164 6.92 4.32 -8.38
C VAL A 164 5.95 4.14 -9.54
N ALA A 165 5.68 2.89 -9.92
CA ALA A 165 4.67 2.58 -10.90
C ALA A 165 3.27 2.87 -10.35
N ASP A 166 2.38 3.36 -11.22
CA ASP A 166 0.98 3.59 -10.85
C ASP A 166 0.30 2.26 -10.46
N ARG A 167 -0.30 2.28 -9.26
CA ARG A 167 -1.17 1.24 -8.74
C ARG A 167 -2.36 1.81 -7.97
N PHE A 168 -2.59 3.12 -8.11
CA PHE A 168 -3.48 3.89 -7.24
C PHE A 168 -4.84 4.18 -7.87
N SER A 169 -4.96 4.02 -9.19
CA SER A 169 -6.16 4.37 -9.97
C SER A 169 -7.09 3.18 -10.30
N GLY A 170 -6.79 1.99 -9.75
CA GLY A 170 -7.49 0.75 -10.11
C GLY A 170 -6.89 0.10 -11.36
N GLY A 171 -7.74 -0.46 -12.24
CA GLY A 171 -7.32 -1.08 -13.48
C GLY A 171 -7.34 -2.61 -13.44
N ARG A 172 -6.49 -3.24 -14.25
CA ARG A 172 -6.45 -4.67 -14.46
C ARG A 172 -5.80 -5.42 -13.30
N LEU A 173 -6.47 -6.48 -12.83
CA LEU A 173 -5.92 -7.49 -11.92
C LEU A 173 -5.83 -8.83 -12.66
N ARG A 174 -4.64 -9.40 -12.70
CA ARG A 174 -4.41 -10.74 -13.25
C ARG A 174 -4.87 -11.78 -12.24
N ILE A 175 -5.64 -12.76 -12.69
CA ILE A 175 -6.18 -13.82 -11.86
C ILE A 175 -5.78 -15.20 -12.41
N LEU A 176 -5.60 -16.15 -11.50
CA LEU A 176 -5.30 -17.55 -11.80
C LEU A 176 -6.49 -18.43 -11.43
N PRO A 177 -6.71 -19.53 -12.15
CA PRO A 177 -7.70 -20.52 -11.74
C PRO A 177 -7.39 -21.04 -10.30
N SER A 178 -8.42 -21.14 -9.47
CA SER A 178 -8.38 -21.82 -8.18
C SER A 178 -8.82 -23.28 -8.33
N VAL A 179 -8.73 -24.05 -7.26
CA VAL A 179 -9.23 -25.46 -7.26
C VAL A 179 -10.73 -25.57 -7.46
N GLN A 180 -11.48 -24.49 -7.30
CA GLN A 180 -12.94 -24.43 -7.40
C GLN A 180 -13.43 -23.68 -8.65
N THR A 181 -12.53 -23.14 -9.47
CA THR A 181 -12.88 -22.44 -10.73
C THR A 181 -13.75 -23.30 -11.66
N GLY A 182 -13.53 -24.62 -11.65
CA GLY A 182 -14.31 -25.56 -12.45
C GLY A 182 -15.79 -25.73 -12.02
N PHE A 183 -16.20 -25.16 -10.89
CA PHE A 183 -17.62 -25.10 -10.50
C PHE A 183 -18.39 -24.03 -11.29
N PHE A 184 -17.68 -23.08 -11.88
CA PHE A 184 -18.22 -22.03 -12.74
C PHE A 184 -18.03 -22.42 -14.19
N ASP A 185 -19.09 -22.38 -15.00
CA ASP A 185 -19.03 -22.69 -16.41
C ASP A 185 -18.20 -21.66 -17.21
N GLU A 186 -17.98 -21.94 -18.46
CA GLU A 186 -17.20 -21.07 -19.35
C GLU A 186 -17.85 -19.70 -19.55
N ASP A 187 -19.17 -19.67 -19.69
CA ASP A 187 -19.94 -18.43 -19.90
C ASP A 187 -19.85 -17.52 -18.66
N THR A 188 -19.95 -18.08 -17.46
CA THR A 188 -19.78 -17.35 -16.20
C THR A 188 -18.37 -16.79 -16.07
N ARG A 189 -17.33 -17.55 -16.42
CA ARG A 189 -15.94 -17.09 -16.40
C ARG A 189 -15.69 -15.99 -17.42
N ALA A 190 -16.19 -16.15 -18.64
CA ALA A 190 -16.09 -15.13 -19.69
C ALA A 190 -16.83 -13.84 -19.28
N ARG A 191 -18.00 -13.97 -18.64
CA ARG A 191 -18.75 -12.84 -18.12
C ARG A 191 -17.98 -12.13 -16.99
N LEU A 192 -17.27 -12.86 -16.12
CA LEU A 192 -16.42 -12.28 -15.08
C LEU A 192 -15.33 -11.37 -15.70
N GLU A 193 -14.67 -11.82 -16.75
CA GLU A 193 -13.64 -11.04 -17.46
C GLU A 193 -14.22 -9.83 -18.20
N ALA A 194 -15.43 -9.96 -18.75
CA ALA A 194 -16.11 -8.88 -19.45
C ALA A 194 -16.74 -7.82 -18.52
N THR A 195 -16.85 -8.12 -17.23
CA THR A 195 -17.51 -7.23 -16.26
C THR A 195 -16.57 -6.14 -15.77
N ALA A 196 -17.01 -4.90 -15.86
CA ALA A 196 -16.36 -3.78 -15.20
C ALA A 196 -16.80 -3.72 -13.72
N PHE A 197 -15.83 -3.85 -12.84
CA PHE A 197 -16.08 -3.77 -11.40
C PHE A 197 -15.67 -2.41 -10.84
N GLN A 198 -16.17 -2.08 -9.66
CA GLN A 198 -15.73 -0.94 -8.87
C GLN A 198 -15.52 -1.39 -7.43
N ARG A 199 -14.54 -0.79 -6.75
CA ARG A 199 -14.37 -1.04 -5.32
C ARG A 199 -15.55 -0.48 -4.53
N ASP A 200 -16.26 -1.36 -3.80
CA ASP A 200 -17.33 -0.98 -2.89
C ASP A 200 -16.76 -0.23 -1.66
N PRO A 201 -17.36 0.89 -1.22
CA PRO A 201 -16.93 1.64 -0.03
C PRO A 201 -16.91 0.81 1.27
N ARG A 202 -17.65 -0.30 1.34
CA ARG A 202 -17.67 -1.22 2.50
C ARG A 202 -16.42 -2.13 2.58
N SER A 203 -15.53 -2.05 1.60
CA SER A 203 -14.26 -2.80 1.60
C SER A 203 -13.39 -2.39 2.79
N ASN A 204 -12.68 -3.37 3.34
CA ASN A 204 -11.82 -3.19 4.50
C ASN A 204 -10.57 -4.10 4.43
N ARG A 205 -9.84 -4.21 5.54
CA ARG A 205 -8.62 -5.04 5.60
C ARG A 205 -8.88 -6.56 5.48
N MET A 206 -10.14 -7.03 5.67
CA MET A 206 -10.50 -8.44 5.47
C MET A 206 -10.80 -8.76 4.01
N ALA A 207 -11.49 -7.86 3.32
CA ALA A 207 -12.01 -8.13 1.98
C ALA A 207 -12.27 -6.85 1.19
N LEU A 208 -11.99 -6.92 -0.09
CA LEU A 208 -12.35 -5.93 -1.10
C LEU A 208 -13.55 -6.46 -1.87
N ARG A 209 -14.72 -5.86 -1.61
CA ARG A 209 -15.96 -6.19 -2.29
C ARG A 209 -16.00 -5.46 -3.64
N LEU A 210 -16.39 -6.19 -4.69
CA LEU A 210 -16.47 -5.66 -6.05
C LEU A 210 -17.92 -5.34 -6.39
N ALA A 211 -18.25 -4.05 -6.43
CA ALA A 211 -19.54 -3.60 -6.93
C ALA A 211 -19.58 -3.74 -8.46
N MET A 212 -20.73 -4.09 -9.00
CA MET A 212 -20.97 -4.24 -10.42
C MET A 212 -22.44 -4.01 -10.74
N ASP A 213 -22.73 -3.73 -11.99
CA ASP A 213 -24.07 -3.71 -12.53
C ASP A 213 -24.44 -5.11 -13.08
N GLY A 214 -25.74 -5.43 -13.07
CA GLY A 214 -26.26 -6.67 -13.65
C GLY A 214 -26.34 -7.85 -12.69
N GLU A 215 -26.41 -9.05 -13.27
CA GLU A 215 -26.60 -10.30 -12.52
C GLU A 215 -25.33 -10.76 -11.81
N GLY A 216 -25.48 -11.24 -10.58
CA GLY A 216 -24.39 -11.79 -9.80
C GLY A 216 -23.83 -13.11 -10.38
N PHE A 217 -22.73 -13.58 -9.79
CA PHE A 217 -22.02 -14.80 -10.19
C PHE A 217 -22.36 -15.99 -9.30
N ALA A 218 -23.54 -15.99 -8.65
CA ALA A 218 -23.97 -17.09 -7.80
C ALA A 218 -24.07 -18.39 -8.60
N LEU A 219 -23.62 -19.50 -7.99
CA LEU A 219 -23.81 -20.82 -8.57
C LEU A 219 -25.27 -21.24 -8.52
N GLU A 220 -25.79 -21.82 -9.61
CA GLU A 220 -27.12 -22.41 -9.61
C GLU A 220 -27.25 -23.49 -8.53
N GLY A 221 -28.37 -23.44 -7.76
CA GLY A 221 -28.62 -24.38 -6.68
C GLY A 221 -27.97 -24.02 -5.32
N GLY A 222 -27.34 -22.82 -5.20
CA GLY A 222 -26.84 -22.32 -3.91
C GLY A 222 -25.78 -23.20 -3.29
N LEU A 223 -24.83 -23.70 -4.09
CA LEU A 223 -23.74 -24.57 -3.64
C LEU A 223 -22.95 -23.89 -2.51
N THR A 224 -23.22 -24.31 -1.29
CA THR A 224 -22.28 -24.14 -0.18
C THR A 224 -21.20 -25.20 -0.35
N VAL A 225 -19.98 -24.76 -0.61
CA VAL A 225 -18.82 -25.66 -0.60
C VAL A 225 -18.44 -26.00 0.84
N VAL A 226 -17.87 -27.17 1.04
CA VAL A 226 -17.26 -27.50 2.34
C VAL A 226 -16.21 -26.43 2.65
N SER A 227 -16.21 -25.93 3.91
CA SER A 227 -15.24 -24.93 4.32
C SER A 227 -13.82 -25.42 4.09
N GLU A 228 -13.07 -24.66 3.31
CA GLU A 228 -11.67 -24.93 2.98
C GLU A 228 -10.77 -23.79 3.43
N VAL A 229 -9.47 -24.04 3.43
CA VAL A 229 -8.46 -23.00 3.68
C VAL A 229 -8.54 -21.93 2.58
N ILE A 230 -8.61 -20.68 3.00
CA ILE A 230 -8.62 -19.51 2.14
C ILE A 230 -7.44 -18.58 2.49
N VAL A 231 -6.99 -17.82 1.52
CA VAL A 231 -5.81 -16.95 1.65
C VAL A 231 -6.07 -15.59 1.00
N PRO A 232 -5.29 -14.54 1.34
CA PRO A 232 -5.34 -13.28 0.62
C PRO A 232 -5.13 -13.47 -0.88
N GLY A 233 -5.99 -12.80 -1.67
CA GLY A 233 -6.04 -12.93 -3.12
C GLY A 233 -7.16 -13.84 -3.63
N ASP A 234 -7.66 -14.79 -2.85
CA ASP A 234 -8.80 -15.60 -3.25
C ASP A 234 -10.01 -14.72 -3.54
N ILE A 235 -10.70 -15.01 -4.65
CA ILE A 235 -11.94 -14.32 -5.06
C ILE A 235 -13.10 -15.24 -4.76
N GLN A 236 -13.81 -14.96 -3.68
CA GLN A 236 -15.01 -15.68 -3.28
C GLN A 236 -16.26 -15.06 -3.90
N ILE A 237 -17.20 -15.89 -4.31
CA ILE A 237 -18.54 -15.48 -4.71
C ILE A 237 -19.47 -15.64 -3.52
N THR A 238 -19.96 -14.51 -2.99
CA THR A 238 -20.89 -14.50 -1.87
C THR A 238 -22.28 -14.97 -2.29
N GLY A 239 -23.16 -15.25 -1.32
CA GLY A 239 -24.50 -15.79 -1.60
C GLY A 239 -25.38 -14.88 -2.46
N ASP A 240 -25.10 -13.60 -2.50
CA ASP A 240 -25.73 -12.60 -3.39
C ASP A 240 -25.02 -12.47 -4.76
N GLY A 241 -24.08 -13.36 -5.06
CA GLY A 241 -23.37 -13.42 -6.33
C GLY A 241 -22.27 -12.37 -6.51
N VAL A 242 -21.92 -11.61 -5.48
CA VAL A 242 -20.93 -10.55 -5.57
C VAL A 242 -19.52 -11.12 -5.34
N PRO A 243 -18.55 -10.83 -6.25
CA PRO A 243 -17.17 -11.22 -6.04
C PRO A 243 -16.51 -10.40 -4.92
N VAL A 244 -15.73 -11.08 -4.09
CA VAL A 244 -15.00 -10.49 -2.97
C VAL A 244 -13.55 -10.97 -2.99
N ILE A 245 -12.60 -10.08 -3.14
CA ILE A 245 -11.17 -10.39 -3.06
C ILE A 245 -10.77 -10.39 -1.60
N LEU A 246 -10.24 -11.50 -1.11
CA LEU A 246 -9.76 -11.60 0.27
C LEU A 246 -8.47 -10.81 0.45
N MET A 247 -8.37 -10.05 1.55
CA MET A 247 -7.26 -9.14 1.82
C MET A 247 -6.45 -9.59 3.06
N ALA A 248 -5.53 -8.77 3.53
CA ALA A 248 -4.52 -9.11 4.53
C ALA A 248 -5.07 -9.75 5.82
N GLU A 249 -6.23 -9.31 6.32
CA GLU A 249 -6.86 -9.83 7.54
C GLU A 249 -8.05 -10.77 7.27
N CYS A 250 -8.10 -11.41 6.10
CA CYS A 250 -9.17 -12.35 5.78
C CYS A 250 -9.22 -13.52 6.80
N GLN A 251 -10.35 -14.17 6.84
CA GLN A 251 -10.49 -15.43 7.56
C GLN A 251 -9.56 -16.50 6.98
N THR A 252 -9.31 -17.58 7.73
CA THR A 252 -8.45 -18.68 7.30
C THR A 252 -9.23 -19.86 6.73
N MET A 253 -10.54 -19.87 6.96
CA MET A 253 -11.48 -20.89 6.46
C MET A 253 -12.69 -20.17 5.86
N GLY A 254 -13.19 -20.66 4.73
CA GLY A 254 -14.37 -20.12 4.07
C GLY A 254 -15.19 -21.16 3.35
N GLY A 255 -16.50 -20.99 3.32
CA GLY A 255 -17.47 -21.86 2.66
C GLY A 255 -18.11 -21.27 1.40
N TYR A 256 -17.63 -20.11 0.95
CA TYR A 256 -18.04 -19.56 -0.36
C TYR A 256 -17.14 -20.10 -1.46
N PRO A 257 -17.70 -20.43 -2.64
CA PRO A 257 -16.93 -20.92 -3.76
C PRO A 257 -15.93 -19.85 -4.27
N ARG A 258 -14.73 -20.30 -4.62
CA ARG A 258 -13.66 -19.45 -5.16
C ARG A 258 -13.62 -19.56 -6.67
N ILE A 259 -13.92 -18.46 -7.35
CA ILE A 259 -13.88 -18.43 -8.82
C ILE A 259 -12.46 -18.32 -9.35
N ALA A 260 -11.56 -17.63 -8.66
CA ALA A 260 -10.17 -17.41 -9.05
C ALA A 260 -9.33 -16.95 -7.85
N THR A 261 -8.04 -16.71 -8.09
CA THR A 261 -7.13 -16.07 -7.12
C THR A 261 -6.36 -14.96 -7.82
N VAL A 262 -6.35 -13.76 -7.26
CA VAL A 262 -5.55 -12.62 -7.74
C VAL A 262 -4.06 -12.93 -7.61
N LEU A 263 -3.29 -12.59 -8.63
CA LEU A 263 -1.83 -12.75 -8.60
C LEU A 263 -1.24 -11.92 -7.43
N PRO A 264 -0.36 -12.48 -6.59
CA PRO A 264 0.23 -11.75 -5.46
C PRO A 264 0.88 -10.42 -5.83
N ALA A 265 1.49 -10.32 -7.02
CA ALA A 265 2.06 -9.08 -7.55
C ALA A 265 1.01 -7.97 -7.80
N ASP A 266 -0.27 -8.33 -7.97
CA ASP A 266 -1.35 -7.38 -8.23
C ASP A 266 -2.16 -7.01 -6.96
N LEU A 267 -1.93 -7.69 -5.83
CA LEU A 267 -2.59 -7.35 -4.56
C LEU A 267 -2.32 -5.92 -4.09
N PRO A 268 -1.13 -5.33 -4.26
CA PRO A 268 -0.91 -3.92 -3.98
C PRO A 268 -1.85 -3.00 -4.75
N ARG A 269 -2.11 -3.26 -6.05
CA ARG A 269 -3.07 -2.51 -6.87
C ARG A 269 -4.49 -2.67 -6.33
N ALA A 270 -4.91 -3.90 -6.00
CA ALA A 270 -6.22 -4.15 -5.41
C ALA A 270 -6.39 -3.36 -4.10
N ALA A 271 -5.38 -3.37 -3.21
CA ALA A 271 -5.39 -2.64 -1.95
C ALA A 271 -5.48 -1.12 -2.13
N GLN A 272 -4.78 -0.60 -3.14
CA GLN A 272 -4.69 0.84 -3.41
C GLN A 272 -5.85 1.39 -4.23
N THR A 273 -6.66 0.55 -4.88
CA THR A 273 -7.82 1.00 -5.66
C THR A 273 -8.78 1.82 -4.78
N PRO A 274 -9.06 3.10 -5.07
CA PRO A 274 -9.98 3.89 -4.28
C PRO A 274 -11.45 3.47 -4.50
N PRO A 275 -12.38 3.78 -3.59
CA PRO A 275 -13.80 3.51 -3.79
C PRO A 275 -14.31 4.12 -5.10
N GLY A 276 -15.07 3.34 -5.88
CA GLY A 276 -15.63 3.76 -7.16
C GLY A 276 -14.66 3.70 -8.35
N ALA A 277 -13.36 3.45 -8.12
CA ALA A 277 -12.42 3.27 -9.22
C ALA A 277 -12.64 1.95 -9.96
N PRO A 278 -12.42 1.92 -11.29
CA PRO A 278 -12.67 0.74 -12.10
C PRO A 278 -11.63 -0.35 -11.85
N LEU A 279 -12.11 -1.60 -11.85
CA LEU A 279 -11.29 -2.81 -11.79
C LEU A 279 -11.76 -3.80 -12.87
N SER A 280 -10.83 -4.49 -13.49
CA SER A 280 -11.08 -5.67 -14.34
C SER A 280 -10.32 -6.88 -13.82
N LEU A 281 -10.84 -8.07 -14.10
CA LEU A 281 -10.27 -9.35 -13.70
C LEU A 281 -9.97 -10.15 -14.95
N ASP A 282 -8.72 -10.48 -15.22
CA ASP A 282 -8.33 -11.18 -16.43
C ASP A 282 -7.60 -12.48 -16.08
N PHE A 283 -8.14 -13.61 -16.57
CA PHE A 283 -7.45 -14.88 -16.42
C PHE A 283 -6.14 -14.91 -17.19
N ILE A 284 -5.10 -15.39 -16.52
CA ILE A 284 -3.80 -15.65 -17.12
C ILE A 284 -3.42 -17.12 -16.93
N THR A 285 -2.49 -17.61 -17.73
CA THR A 285 -1.93 -18.95 -17.56
C THR A 285 -0.98 -19.00 -16.35
N PRO A 286 -0.77 -20.20 -15.74
CA PRO A 286 0.21 -20.36 -14.67
C PRO A 286 1.64 -19.92 -15.07
N ASP A 287 2.04 -20.12 -16.32
CA ASP A 287 3.36 -19.71 -16.82
C ASP A 287 3.50 -18.18 -16.89
N GLU A 288 2.46 -17.47 -17.34
CA GLU A 288 2.39 -16.00 -17.32
C GLU A 288 2.41 -15.49 -15.87
N GLY A 289 1.67 -16.14 -14.97
CA GLY A 289 1.69 -15.82 -13.55
C GLY A 289 3.08 -15.95 -12.93
N LEU A 290 3.76 -17.07 -13.20
CA LEU A 290 5.13 -17.29 -12.71
C LEU A 290 6.12 -16.26 -13.28
N ALA A 291 6.00 -15.92 -14.55
CA ALA A 291 6.82 -14.88 -15.18
C ALA A 291 6.60 -13.52 -14.52
N ALA A 292 5.35 -13.16 -14.24
CA ALA A 292 5.00 -11.90 -13.60
C ALA A 292 5.51 -11.81 -12.14
N GLU A 293 5.40 -12.89 -11.35
CA GLU A 293 5.94 -12.94 -9.98
C GLU A 293 7.47 -12.82 -9.96
N ARG A 294 8.16 -13.44 -10.92
CA ARG A 294 9.61 -13.29 -11.08
C ARG A 294 10.00 -11.86 -11.43
N ALA A 295 9.25 -11.21 -12.31
CA ALA A 295 9.46 -9.82 -12.68
C ALA A 295 9.24 -8.88 -11.47
N ASP A 296 8.17 -9.09 -10.69
CA ASP A 296 7.90 -8.34 -9.46
C ASP A 296 9.02 -8.53 -8.43
N LEU A 297 9.49 -9.75 -8.21
CA LEU A 297 10.62 -10.02 -7.32
C LEU A 297 11.89 -9.28 -7.79
N ALA A 298 12.19 -9.31 -9.08
CA ALA A 298 13.34 -8.61 -9.65
C ALA A 298 13.21 -7.09 -9.48
N ALA A 299 12.01 -6.53 -9.72
CA ALA A 299 11.72 -5.11 -9.54
C ALA A 299 11.90 -4.69 -8.06
N ARG A 300 11.38 -5.47 -7.11
CA ARG A 300 11.58 -5.20 -5.67
C ARG A 300 13.05 -5.24 -5.26
N ASN A 301 13.83 -6.17 -5.78
CA ASN A 301 15.26 -6.26 -5.52
C ASN A 301 16.05 -5.07 -6.11
N ALA A 302 15.56 -4.47 -7.20
CA ALA A 302 16.16 -3.33 -7.85
C ALA A 302 15.79 -1.98 -7.21
N LEU A 303 14.79 -1.91 -6.31
CA LEU A 303 14.30 -0.64 -5.75
C LEU A 303 15.44 0.20 -5.17
N ARG A 304 16.35 -0.41 -4.43
CA ARG A 304 17.46 0.31 -3.80
C ARG A 304 18.39 0.99 -4.80
N SER A 305 18.61 0.38 -5.97
CA SER A 305 19.45 0.95 -7.03
C SER A 305 18.72 2.05 -7.83
N ASN A 306 17.39 2.12 -7.72
CA ASN A 306 16.56 3.12 -8.38
C ASN A 306 16.33 4.38 -7.51
N VAL A 307 16.78 4.35 -6.26
CA VAL A 307 16.72 5.53 -5.38
C VAL A 307 17.74 6.56 -5.87
N ARG A 308 17.28 7.81 -6.01
CA ARG A 308 18.11 8.93 -6.47
C ARG A 308 17.94 10.15 -5.58
N PRO A 309 18.89 11.11 -5.59
CA PRO A 309 18.73 12.37 -4.87
C PRO A 309 17.49 13.14 -5.35
N LEU A 310 16.72 13.68 -4.40
CA LEU A 310 15.54 14.52 -4.67
C LEU A 310 15.96 15.83 -5.36
N VAL A 311 17.08 16.40 -4.92
CA VAL A 311 17.70 17.57 -5.55
C VAL A 311 18.91 17.08 -6.34
N ARG A 312 18.89 17.25 -7.66
CA ARG A 312 20.02 16.91 -8.52
C ARG A 312 21.17 17.89 -8.27
N ASP A 313 22.41 17.39 -8.21
CA ASP A 313 23.57 18.26 -8.26
C ASP A 313 23.59 18.98 -9.64
N PRO A 314 23.68 20.31 -9.69
CA PRO A 314 23.77 21.03 -10.96
C PRO A 314 24.90 20.53 -11.89
N ARG A 315 25.96 19.93 -11.32
CA ARG A 315 27.08 19.34 -12.10
C ARG A 315 26.69 18.09 -12.87
N ASP A 316 25.62 17.39 -12.42
CA ASP A 316 25.12 16.16 -13.04
C ASP A 316 24.02 16.43 -14.08
N ILE A 317 23.74 17.70 -14.41
CA ILE A 317 22.74 18.10 -15.40
C ILE A 317 23.45 18.52 -16.69
N PRO A 318 23.54 17.64 -17.73
CA PRO A 318 24.33 17.94 -18.94
C PRO A 318 23.85 19.14 -19.71
N ASP A 319 22.57 19.46 -19.63
CA ASP A 319 21.88 20.54 -20.35
C ASP A 319 21.41 21.68 -19.43
N LEU A 320 22.08 21.86 -18.27
CA LEU A 320 21.67 22.84 -17.24
C LEU A 320 21.47 24.25 -17.83
N LEU A 321 22.28 24.63 -18.83
CA LEU A 321 22.20 25.93 -19.49
C LEU A 321 20.98 26.08 -20.43
N SER A 322 20.28 24.98 -20.75
CA SER A 322 19.04 25.03 -21.54
C SER A 322 17.80 25.35 -20.67
N TYR A 323 17.94 25.27 -19.36
CA TYR A 323 16.86 25.60 -18.44
C TYR A 323 16.89 27.11 -18.12
N HIS A 324 15.73 27.77 -18.22
CA HIS A 324 15.56 29.13 -17.71
C HIS A 324 15.53 29.08 -16.19
N LEU A 325 16.68 29.27 -15.54
CA LEU A 325 16.82 29.21 -14.08
C LEU A 325 16.42 30.51 -13.36
N ALA A 326 16.10 31.57 -14.12
CA ALA A 326 15.61 32.82 -13.59
C ALA A 326 14.27 33.18 -14.25
N ASP A 327 13.23 33.28 -13.42
CA ASP A 327 11.95 33.83 -13.83
C ASP A 327 12.14 35.35 -13.95
N GLY A 328 12.08 35.86 -15.18
CA GLY A 328 12.20 37.30 -15.48
C GLY A 328 13.62 37.81 -15.75
N ALA A 329 14.30 37.34 -16.81
CA ALA A 329 15.38 38.11 -17.41
C ALA A 329 14.77 39.35 -18.06
N ILE A 330 14.92 40.50 -17.39
CA ILE A 330 14.59 41.82 -17.98
C ILE A 330 15.57 42.00 -19.15
N SER A 331 15.06 41.97 -20.38
CA SER A 331 15.83 42.48 -21.52
C SER A 331 16.00 43.97 -21.30
N GLY A 332 17.23 44.45 -21.16
CA GLY A 332 17.56 45.86 -20.88
C GLY A 332 17.26 46.83 -22.05
N HIS A 333 16.12 46.67 -22.69
CA HIS A 333 15.59 47.56 -23.72
C HIS A 333 14.18 48.00 -23.34
N GLU A 334 14.07 48.76 -22.25
CA GLU A 334 12.95 49.66 -22.10
C GLU A 334 13.26 50.92 -22.91
N GLU A 335 12.64 51.05 -24.07
CA GLU A 335 12.61 52.34 -24.80
C GLU A 335 11.83 53.34 -23.95
N GLU A 336 12.49 54.40 -23.51
CA GLU A 336 11.84 55.57 -22.95
C GLU A 336 10.88 56.15 -23.98
N HIS A 337 9.59 55.94 -23.82
CA HIS A 337 8.57 56.74 -24.50
C HIS A 337 8.31 58.00 -23.69
N GLN A 338 8.81 59.13 -24.24
CA GLN A 338 8.38 60.50 -23.90
C GLN A 338 6.91 60.74 -24.24
#